data_7054862527a8e61e7b50f6325e68dae0
#
_entry.id   7054862527a8e61e7b50f6325e68dae0
#
_cell.length_a   1.000
_cell.length_b   1.000
_cell.length_c   1.000
_cell.angle_alpha   90.00
_cell.angle_beta   90.00
_cell.angle_gamma   90.00
#
_symmetry.space_group_name_H-M   'P 1'
#
loop_
_entity.id
_entity.type
_entity.pdbx_description
1 polymer ?
#
loop_
_entity_poly.entity_id
_entity_poly.type
_entity_poly.pdbx_seq_one_letter_code
_entity_poly.pdbx_strand_id
1 'polypeptide(L)'
;MFDRSLFISDLHIDHSRTDITAGFFSFLDRNKHTCDALYILGDLFEVWIGDDAITAPDIEIASKLREFSECGASLFVMHGNRDFLLGSEYADLCGATIIHDHHLIKIGQEKLLLLHGDTLCTDDEDYQNFRTLVRNKSWQRDFLSKSIEERTEFAKQAREKSRQETSTKSELIMDVNNQAVLELFDKHAVSKI
;
A
#
# COMPACT_ATOMS: atom_id res chain seq x y z
N MET A 1 -14.71 -19.16 3.43
CA MET A 1 -13.63 -19.39 2.42
C MET A 1 -14.01 -18.51 1.25
N PHE A 2 -13.13 -17.65 0.79
CA PHE A 2 -13.43 -16.74 -0.31
C PHE A 2 -13.35 -17.51 -1.63
N ASP A 3 -14.40 -17.41 -2.44
CA ASP A 3 -14.45 -18.02 -3.79
C ASP A 3 -13.84 -17.09 -4.83
N ARG A 4 -13.92 -15.77 -4.62
CA ARG A 4 -13.35 -14.76 -5.50
C ARG A 4 -12.71 -13.63 -4.69
N SER A 5 -11.40 -13.49 -4.81
CA SER A 5 -10.63 -12.38 -4.26
C SER A 5 -10.06 -11.50 -5.37
N LEU A 6 -10.08 -10.19 -5.15
CA LEU A 6 -9.49 -9.20 -6.03
C LEU A 6 -8.23 -8.64 -5.38
N PHE A 7 -7.22 -8.38 -6.21
CA PHE A 7 -5.95 -7.81 -5.80
C PHE A 7 -5.65 -6.60 -6.67
N ILE A 8 -5.32 -5.49 -6.04
CA ILE A 8 -4.90 -4.24 -6.69
C ILE A 8 -3.74 -3.64 -5.89
N SER A 9 -2.90 -2.86 -6.54
CA SER A 9 -1.80 -2.10 -5.93
C SER A 9 -1.50 -0.85 -6.74
N ASP A 10 -0.65 0.02 -6.22
CA ASP A 10 0.00 1.09 -6.97
C ASP A 10 -0.98 2.03 -7.68
N LEU A 11 -2.08 2.36 -7.02
CA LEU A 11 -3.07 3.28 -7.56
C LEU A 11 -2.55 4.72 -7.56
N HIS A 12 -1.71 5.05 -6.57
CA HIS A 12 -1.11 6.38 -6.43
C HIS A 12 -2.15 7.50 -6.56
N ILE A 13 -3.28 7.34 -5.85
CA ILE A 13 -4.34 8.35 -5.87
C ILE A 13 -3.79 9.67 -5.37
N ASP A 14 -3.96 10.69 -6.20
CA ASP A 14 -3.59 12.07 -5.95
C ASP A 14 -4.74 12.98 -6.35
N HIS A 15 -4.97 14.04 -5.58
CA HIS A 15 -6.11 14.94 -5.80
C HIS A 15 -6.07 15.66 -7.16
N SER A 16 -4.88 15.74 -7.78
CA SER A 16 -4.73 16.28 -9.13
C SER A 16 -5.11 15.28 -10.24
N ARG A 17 -5.19 13.98 -9.92
CA ARG A 17 -5.46 12.88 -10.86
C ARG A 17 -6.89 12.34 -10.70
N THR A 18 -7.86 13.18 -11.02
CA THR A 18 -9.30 12.81 -10.94
C THR A 18 -9.68 11.65 -11.85
N ASP A 19 -8.92 11.43 -12.92
CA ASP A 19 -9.08 10.29 -13.83
C ASP A 19 -8.82 8.94 -13.13
N ILE A 20 -7.76 8.86 -12.31
CA ILE A 20 -7.44 7.66 -11.53
C ILE A 20 -8.52 7.41 -10.47
N THR A 21 -8.92 8.46 -9.73
CA THR A 21 -9.98 8.36 -8.73
C THR A 21 -11.30 7.88 -9.35
N ALA A 22 -11.71 8.44 -10.49
CA ALA A 22 -12.91 8.03 -11.20
C ALA A 22 -12.82 6.57 -11.70
N GLY A 23 -11.66 6.17 -12.20
CA GLY A 23 -11.37 4.79 -12.60
C GLY A 23 -11.49 3.82 -11.43
N PHE A 24 -10.95 4.20 -10.28
CA PHE A 24 -11.03 3.40 -9.05
C PHE A 24 -12.48 3.28 -8.55
N PHE A 25 -13.24 4.35 -8.51
CA PHE A 25 -14.67 4.30 -8.14
C PHE A 25 -15.46 3.40 -9.08
N SER A 26 -15.21 3.50 -10.37
CA SER A 26 -15.80 2.63 -11.41
C SER A 26 -15.46 1.15 -11.20
N PHE A 27 -14.21 0.86 -10.78
CA PHE A 27 -13.79 -0.49 -10.42
C PHE A 27 -14.54 -1.00 -9.19
N LEU A 28 -14.66 -0.21 -8.12
CA LEU A 28 -15.40 -0.57 -6.92
C LEU A 28 -16.87 -0.86 -7.24
N ASP A 29 -17.54 0.05 -7.96
CA ASP A 29 -18.96 -0.09 -8.32
C ASP A 29 -19.24 -1.36 -9.15
N ARG A 30 -18.35 -1.72 -10.06
CA ARG A 30 -18.51 -2.95 -10.87
C ARG A 30 -18.28 -4.24 -10.10
N ASN A 31 -17.53 -4.19 -8.99
CA ASN A 31 -17.10 -5.39 -8.28
C ASN A 31 -17.77 -5.60 -6.91
N LYS A 32 -18.46 -4.62 -6.34
CA LYS A 32 -18.99 -4.65 -4.97
C LYS A 32 -19.94 -5.80 -4.64
N HIS A 33 -20.51 -6.48 -5.66
CA HIS A 33 -21.36 -7.65 -5.47
C HIS A 33 -20.83 -8.91 -6.15
N THR A 34 -19.57 -8.93 -6.54
CA THR A 34 -18.99 -9.99 -7.37
C THR A 34 -17.75 -10.63 -6.78
N CYS A 35 -17.33 -10.23 -5.58
CA CYS A 35 -16.17 -10.79 -4.88
C CYS A 35 -16.42 -10.85 -3.38
N ASP A 36 -15.67 -11.69 -2.71
CA ASP A 36 -15.74 -11.91 -1.27
C ASP A 36 -14.65 -11.13 -0.52
N ALA A 37 -13.60 -10.74 -1.22
CA ALA A 37 -12.52 -9.94 -0.66
C ALA A 37 -11.85 -9.05 -1.72
N LEU A 38 -11.43 -7.87 -1.26
CA LEU A 38 -10.53 -6.97 -1.98
C LEU A 38 -9.28 -6.72 -1.14
N TYR A 39 -8.13 -6.97 -1.73
CA TYR A 39 -6.82 -6.70 -1.16
C TYR A 39 -6.17 -5.54 -1.93
N ILE A 40 -5.87 -4.45 -1.22
CA ILE A 40 -5.09 -3.32 -1.71
C ILE A 40 -3.66 -3.50 -1.18
N LEU A 41 -2.74 -3.87 -2.06
CA LEU A 41 -1.39 -4.32 -1.69
C LEU A 41 -0.38 -3.17 -1.66
N GLY A 42 -0.78 -2.03 -1.15
CA GLY A 42 0.05 -0.85 -0.95
C GLY A 42 -0.09 0.20 -2.05
N ASP A 43 0.41 1.38 -1.75
CA ASP A 43 0.42 2.55 -2.62
C ASP A 43 -0.98 2.91 -3.15
N LEU A 44 -1.99 2.83 -2.27
CA LEU A 44 -3.33 3.37 -2.54
C LEU A 44 -3.24 4.86 -2.81
N PHE A 45 -2.48 5.59 -1.98
CA PHE A 45 -2.24 7.02 -2.09
C PHE A 45 -0.82 7.31 -2.57
N GLU A 46 -0.69 8.39 -3.34
CA GLU A 46 0.61 8.90 -3.78
C GLU A 46 1.45 9.42 -2.61
N VAL A 47 0.81 9.92 -1.56
CA VAL A 47 1.42 10.39 -0.31
C VAL A 47 0.44 10.24 0.82
N TRP A 48 0.90 9.72 1.97
CA TRP A 48 0.16 9.74 3.22
C TRP A 48 1.07 10.17 4.36
N ILE A 49 0.69 11.22 5.06
CA ILE A 49 1.53 11.83 6.11
C ILE A 49 0.97 11.67 7.52
N GLY A 50 -0.09 10.88 7.66
CA GLY A 50 -0.78 10.59 8.93
C GLY A 50 -2.28 10.81 8.84
N ASP A 51 -3.05 10.09 9.64
CA ASP A 51 -4.51 10.13 9.61
C ASP A 51 -5.09 11.47 10.10
N ASP A 52 -4.33 12.23 10.88
CA ASP A 52 -4.69 13.58 11.30
C ASP A 52 -4.64 14.62 10.17
N ALA A 53 -4.11 14.24 9.00
CA ALA A 53 -4.04 15.08 7.82
C ALA A 53 -5.08 14.71 6.74
N ILE A 54 -6.09 13.88 7.09
CA ILE A 54 -7.19 13.47 6.20
C ILE A 54 -7.94 14.69 5.65
N THR A 55 -8.16 14.72 4.35
CA THR A 55 -8.86 15.78 3.64
C THR A 55 -10.24 15.33 3.14
N ALA A 56 -11.06 16.25 2.63
CA ALA A 56 -12.37 15.91 2.09
C ALA A 56 -12.33 14.89 0.93
N PRO A 57 -11.40 14.97 -0.05
CA PRO A 57 -11.24 13.92 -1.05
C PRO A 57 -10.87 12.55 -0.48
N ASP A 58 -10.05 12.48 0.58
CA ASP A 58 -9.69 11.21 1.22
C ASP A 58 -10.92 10.57 1.90
N ILE A 59 -11.79 11.40 2.48
CA ILE A 59 -13.08 10.96 3.06
C ILE A 59 -14.01 10.40 1.97
N GLU A 60 -14.03 10.99 0.79
CA GLU A 60 -14.82 10.48 -0.34
C GLU A 60 -14.34 9.09 -0.75
N ILE A 61 -13.03 8.88 -0.84
CA ILE A 61 -12.42 7.59 -1.14
C ILE A 61 -12.77 6.58 -0.05
N ALA A 62 -12.61 6.96 1.22
CA ALA A 62 -12.97 6.11 2.35
C ALA A 62 -14.47 5.71 2.32
N SER A 63 -15.35 6.64 1.99
CA SER A 63 -16.80 6.38 1.87
C SER A 63 -17.10 5.37 0.78
N LYS A 64 -16.43 5.44 -0.36
CA LYS A 64 -16.57 4.47 -1.46
C LYS A 64 -16.05 3.08 -1.10
N LEU A 65 -14.93 3.01 -0.39
CA LEU A 65 -14.39 1.76 0.14
C LEU A 65 -15.31 1.14 1.19
N ARG A 66 -15.89 1.95 2.07
CA ARG A 66 -16.89 1.49 3.05
C ARG A 66 -18.14 0.97 2.36
N GLU A 67 -18.70 1.70 1.38
CA GLU A 67 -19.83 1.22 0.58
C GLU A 67 -19.53 -0.16 -0.02
N PHE A 68 -18.32 -0.34 -0.54
CA PHE A 68 -17.88 -1.62 -1.10
C PHE A 68 -17.87 -2.73 -0.02
N SER A 69 -17.30 -2.48 1.15
CA SER A 69 -17.22 -3.47 2.24
C SER A 69 -18.61 -3.80 2.82
N GLU A 70 -19.50 -2.83 2.91
CA GLU A 70 -20.87 -3.02 3.40
C GLU A 70 -21.74 -3.85 2.43
N CYS A 71 -21.33 -4.00 1.17
CA CYS A 71 -21.94 -4.93 0.22
C CYS A 71 -21.56 -6.42 0.47
N GLY A 72 -20.73 -6.69 1.47
CA GLY A 72 -20.41 -8.04 1.95
C GLY A 72 -18.99 -8.52 1.65
N ALA A 73 -18.19 -7.76 0.92
CA ALA A 73 -16.80 -8.09 0.67
C ALA A 73 -15.90 -7.65 1.84
N SER A 74 -14.96 -8.50 2.26
CA SER A 74 -13.91 -8.11 3.19
C SER A 74 -12.89 -7.22 2.50
N LEU A 75 -12.52 -6.10 3.13
CA LEU A 75 -11.54 -5.17 2.61
C LEU A 75 -10.25 -5.21 3.42
N PHE A 76 -9.14 -5.41 2.73
CA PHE A 76 -7.80 -5.46 3.33
C PHE A 76 -6.89 -4.42 2.68
N VAL A 77 -6.12 -3.71 3.49
CA VAL A 77 -5.15 -2.71 3.03
C VAL A 77 -3.78 -3.05 3.59
N MET A 78 -2.80 -3.11 2.72
CA MET A 78 -1.38 -3.25 3.05
C MET A 78 -0.68 -1.91 2.82
N HIS A 79 0.32 -1.62 3.60
CA HIS A 79 1.14 -0.42 3.39
C HIS A 79 2.11 -0.59 2.22
N GLY A 80 2.09 0.33 1.29
CA GLY A 80 3.15 0.51 0.31
C GLY A 80 4.23 1.48 0.77
N ASN A 81 5.11 1.86 -0.12
CA ASN A 81 6.21 2.79 0.19
C ASN A 81 5.76 4.26 0.19
N ARG A 82 4.56 4.57 -0.26
CA ARG A 82 3.98 5.93 -0.31
C ARG A 82 3.04 6.22 0.85
N ASP A 83 2.34 5.19 1.33
CA ASP A 83 1.25 5.31 2.30
C ASP A 83 1.49 4.50 3.60
N PHE A 84 2.75 4.29 3.96
CA PHE A 84 3.14 3.51 5.13
C PHE A 84 2.73 4.11 6.49
N LEU A 85 2.26 5.34 6.52
CA LEU A 85 1.70 6.03 7.69
C LEU A 85 0.18 5.97 7.76
N LEU A 86 -0.48 5.29 6.80
CA LEU A 86 -1.92 5.04 6.86
C LEU A 86 -2.23 4.25 8.11
N GLY A 87 -3.05 4.82 8.97
CA GLY A 87 -3.32 4.30 10.29
C GLY A 87 -4.70 3.66 10.44
N SER A 88 -5.01 3.27 11.67
CA SER A 88 -6.27 2.62 11.99
C SER A 88 -7.49 3.55 11.83
N GLU A 89 -7.31 4.86 12.02
CA GLU A 89 -8.44 5.80 11.88
C GLU A 89 -8.95 5.83 10.44
N TYR A 90 -8.06 5.88 9.45
CA TYR A 90 -8.45 5.82 8.05
C TYR A 90 -8.98 4.44 7.65
N ALA A 91 -8.34 3.37 8.13
CA ALA A 91 -8.80 2.01 7.86
C ALA A 91 -10.22 1.78 8.41
N ASP A 92 -10.52 2.30 9.61
CA ASP A 92 -11.84 2.24 10.22
C ASP A 92 -12.87 3.04 9.39
N LEU A 93 -12.50 4.20 8.85
CA LEU A 93 -13.36 4.97 7.94
C LEU A 93 -13.71 4.15 6.68
N CYS A 94 -12.79 3.39 6.15
CA CYS A 94 -12.98 2.53 4.97
C CYS A 94 -13.76 1.24 5.27
N GLY A 95 -13.85 0.81 6.54
CA GLY A 95 -14.26 -0.56 6.89
C GLY A 95 -13.23 -1.61 6.50
N ALA A 96 -11.95 -1.23 6.50
CA ALA A 96 -10.84 -2.06 6.08
C ALA A 96 -10.06 -2.64 7.26
N THR A 97 -9.40 -3.77 7.04
CA THR A 97 -8.41 -4.34 7.94
C THR A 97 -7.00 -4.07 7.39
N ILE A 98 -6.15 -3.43 8.18
CA ILE A 98 -4.73 -3.29 7.82
C ILE A 98 -4.05 -4.66 7.98
N ILE A 99 -3.42 -5.12 6.91
CA ILE A 99 -2.60 -6.32 6.91
C ILE A 99 -1.13 -5.94 6.78
N HIS A 100 -0.27 -6.74 7.41
CA HIS A 100 1.18 -6.52 7.34
C HIS A 100 1.75 -7.10 6.05
N ASP A 101 2.88 -6.58 5.64
CA ASP A 101 3.71 -7.15 4.61
C ASP A 101 4.08 -8.62 4.92
N HIS A 102 4.22 -9.46 3.91
CA HIS A 102 4.35 -10.92 4.03
C HIS A 102 3.11 -11.58 4.67
N HIS A 103 1.92 -11.18 4.21
CA HIS A 103 0.66 -11.73 4.71
C HIS A 103 0.28 -13.03 3.99
N LEU A 104 0.12 -14.12 4.76
CA LEU A 104 -0.28 -15.41 4.20
C LEU A 104 -1.80 -15.53 4.16
N ILE A 105 -2.31 -15.86 2.99
CA ILE A 105 -3.74 -16.21 2.81
C ILE A 105 -3.88 -17.59 2.20
N LYS A 106 -5.13 -18.10 2.23
CA LYS A 106 -5.49 -19.35 1.58
C LYS A 106 -6.69 -19.11 0.66
N ILE A 107 -6.53 -19.46 -0.60
CA ILE A 107 -7.62 -19.46 -1.60
C ILE A 107 -7.79 -20.89 -2.10
N GLY A 108 -8.94 -21.49 -1.83
CA GLY A 108 -9.14 -22.92 -2.10
C GLY A 108 -8.15 -23.79 -1.33
N GLN A 109 -7.31 -24.52 -2.04
CA GLN A 109 -6.24 -25.35 -1.43
C GLN A 109 -4.87 -24.70 -1.50
N GLU A 110 -4.74 -23.55 -2.17
CA GLU A 110 -3.46 -22.88 -2.38
C GLU A 110 -3.16 -21.87 -1.29
N LYS A 111 -1.90 -21.82 -0.86
CA LYS A 111 -1.37 -20.76 0.00
C LYS A 111 -0.69 -19.71 -0.86
N LEU A 112 -1.05 -18.46 -0.63
CA LEU A 112 -0.46 -17.30 -1.29
C LEU A 112 0.20 -16.42 -0.24
N LEU A 113 1.36 -15.88 -0.59
CA LEU A 113 2.02 -14.85 0.20
C LEU A 113 1.74 -13.50 -0.46
N LEU A 114 1.13 -12.58 0.26
CA LEU A 114 0.87 -11.22 -0.20
C LEU A 114 1.93 -10.29 0.37
N LEU A 115 2.46 -9.45 -0.49
CA LEU A 115 3.42 -8.40 -0.14
C LEU A 115 3.29 -7.24 -1.13
N HIS A 116 3.78 -6.07 -0.73
CA HIS A 116 3.85 -4.93 -1.65
C HIS A 116 4.97 -5.12 -2.69
N GLY A 117 6.07 -5.76 -2.31
CA GLY A 117 7.18 -6.10 -3.22
C GLY A 117 8.44 -5.24 -3.03
N ASP A 118 8.34 -4.10 -2.41
CA ASP A 118 9.46 -3.18 -2.18
C ASP A 118 10.60 -3.78 -1.33
N THR A 119 10.30 -4.76 -0.50
CA THR A 119 11.30 -5.54 0.27
C THR A 119 12.16 -6.43 -0.59
N LEU A 120 11.74 -6.72 -1.82
CA LEU A 120 12.45 -7.60 -2.75
C LEU A 120 13.48 -6.85 -3.62
N CYS A 121 13.43 -5.52 -3.67
CA CYS A 121 14.42 -4.70 -4.35
C CYS A 121 15.69 -4.57 -3.48
N THR A 122 16.31 -5.72 -3.17
CA THR A 122 17.42 -5.81 -2.20
C THR A 122 18.72 -5.19 -2.69
N ASP A 123 18.87 -5.02 -4.00
CA ASP A 123 20.05 -4.43 -4.62
C ASP A 123 20.06 -2.89 -4.51
N ASP A 124 18.91 -2.26 -4.22
CA ASP A 124 18.82 -0.85 -3.90
C ASP A 124 19.02 -0.60 -2.39
N GLU A 125 20.28 -0.68 -1.95
CA GLU A 125 20.67 -0.53 -0.55
C GLU A 125 20.20 0.83 0.04
N ASP A 126 20.27 1.91 -0.73
CA ASP A 126 19.85 3.24 -0.28
C ASP A 126 18.36 3.27 0.02
N TYR A 127 17.56 2.67 -0.86
CA TYR A 127 16.13 2.52 -0.64
C TYR A 127 15.84 1.64 0.58
N GLN A 128 16.49 0.48 0.72
CA GLN A 128 16.26 -0.42 1.87
C GLN A 128 16.64 0.24 3.20
N ASN A 129 17.72 1.04 3.23
CA ASN A 129 18.10 1.82 4.39
C ASN A 129 17.04 2.88 4.74
N PHE A 130 16.56 3.63 3.75
CA PHE A 130 15.47 4.60 3.94
C PHE A 130 14.19 3.90 4.43
N ARG A 131 13.81 2.79 3.79
CA ARG A 131 12.66 1.98 4.21
C ARG A 131 12.76 1.54 5.67
N THR A 132 13.90 1.01 6.07
CA THR A 132 14.15 0.57 7.44
C THR A 132 13.99 1.72 8.44
N LEU A 133 14.48 2.90 8.10
CA LEU A 133 14.36 4.10 8.91
C LEU A 133 12.89 4.50 9.10
N VAL A 134 12.15 4.69 8.00
CA VAL A 134 10.77 5.23 8.06
C VAL A 134 9.74 4.21 8.57
N ARG A 135 10.06 2.91 8.52
CA ARG A 135 9.23 1.84 9.10
C ARG A 135 9.49 1.64 10.60
N ASN A 136 10.51 2.30 11.16
CA ASN A 136 10.78 2.24 12.60
C ASN A 136 9.69 2.96 13.39
N LYS A 137 9.10 2.27 14.37
CA LYS A 137 7.98 2.81 15.18
C LYS A 137 8.35 4.08 15.97
N SER A 138 9.60 4.22 16.42
CA SER A 138 10.05 5.44 17.11
C SER A 138 10.10 6.60 16.12
N TRP A 139 10.73 6.38 14.96
CA TRP A 139 10.77 7.37 13.90
C TRP A 139 9.35 7.83 13.48
N GLN A 140 8.42 6.90 13.31
CA GLN A 140 7.03 7.23 12.95
C GLN A 140 6.33 8.07 14.00
N ARG A 141 6.50 7.75 15.30
CA ARG A 141 5.95 8.58 16.39
C ARG A 141 6.53 9.98 16.38
N ASP A 142 7.85 10.10 16.23
CA ASP A 142 8.52 11.39 16.21
C ASP A 142 8.13 12.20 14.97
N PHE A 143 7.94 11.53 13.83
CA PHE A 143 7.47 12.15 12.61
C PHE A 143 6.03 12.65 12.73
N LEU A 144 5.12 11.83 13.24
CA LEU A 144 3.70 12.18 13.42
C LEU A 144 3.50 13.26 14.51
N SER A 145 4.46 13.50 15.40
CA SER A 145 4.42 14.60 16.36
C SER A 145 4.74 15.99 15.76
N LYS A 146 5.22 16.03 14.52
CA LYS A 146 5.50 17.26 13.78
C LYS A 146 4.21 17.87 13.22
N SER A 147 4.25 19.15 12.89
CA SER A 147 3.12 19.80 12.20
C SER A 147 2.85 19.18 10.82
N ILE A 148 1.62 19.32 10.33
CA ILE A 148 1.23 18.85 9.00
C ILE A 148 2.12 19.49 7.92
N GLU A 149 2.45 20.76 8.08
CA GLU A 149 3.30 21.51 7.15
C GLU A 149 4.72 20.91 7.09
N GLU A 150 5.33 20.61 8.24
CA GLU A 150 6.66 19.99 8.30
C GLU A 150 6.66 18.59 7.67
N ARG A 151 5.61 17.81 7.91
CA ARG A 151 5.46 16.46 7.33
C ARG A 151 5.25 16.53 5.82
N THR A 152 4.46 17.49 5.35
CA THR A 152 4.23 17.72 3.93
C THR A 152 5.53 18.10 3.21
N GLU A 153 6.30 19.01 3.79
CA GLU A 153 7.58 19.42 3.22
C GLU A 153 8.59 18.26 3.17
N PHE A 154 8.67 17.46 4.25
CA PHE A 154 9.49 16.25 4.27
C PHE A 154 9.10 15.27 3.16
N ALA A 155 7.80 14.99 3.01
CA ALA A 155 7.29 14.07 1.99
C ALA A 155 7.64 14.58 0.57
N LYS A 156 7.51 15.89 0.34
CA LYS A 156 7.89 16.51 -0.93
C LYS A 156 9.38 16.35 -1.23
N GLN A 157 10.23 16.63 -0.26
CA GLN A 157 11.69 16.49 -0.40
C GLN A 157 12.10 15.02 -0.62
N ALA A 158 11.51 14.08 0.11
CA ALA A 158 11.77 12.66 -0.07
C ALA A 158 11.38 12.18 -1.48
N ARG A 159 10.28 12.69 -2.02
CA ARG A 159 9.86 12.38 -3.40
C ARG A 159 10.77 12.97 -4.46
N GLU A 160 11.17 14.22 -4.29
CA GLU A 160 12.10 14.87 -5.19
C GLU A 160 13.42 14.09 -5.25
N LYS A 161 13.96 13.74 -4.08
CA LYS A 161 15.18 12.93 -3.97
C LYS A 161 14.99 11.57 -4.65
N SER A 162 13.88 10.87 -4.40
CA SER A 162 13.58 9.58 -5.03
C SER A 162 13.54 9.68 -6.56
N ARG A 163 12.91 10.72 -7.13
CA ARG A 163 12.89 10.94 -8.59
C ARG A 163 14.29 11.17 -9.17
N GLN A 164 15.11 11.97 -8.50
CA GLN A 164 16.47 12.23 -8.92
C GLN A 164 17.31 10.94 -8.90
N GLU A 165 17.22 10.16 -7.85
CA GLU A 165 17.93 8.89 -7.71
C GLU A 165 17.46 7.87 -8.75
N THR A 166 16.15 7.71 -8.94
CA THR A 166 15.58 6.81 -9.95
C THR A 166 16.02 7.18 -11.36
N SER A 167 16.17 8.47 -11.67
CA SER A 167 16.60 8.91 -13.01
C SER A 167 18.06 8.56 -13.33
N THR A 168 18.87 8.27 -12.32
CA THR A 168 20.30 7.96 -12.45
C THR A 168 20.66 6.50 -12.15
N LYS A 169 19.79 5.78 -11.46
CA LYS A 169 19.98 4.36 -11.15
C LYS A 169 19.65 3.48 -12.36
N SER A 170 20.36 2.36 -12.50
CA SER A 170 20.01 1.32 -13.45
C SER A 170 18.68 0.67 -13.07
N GLU A 171 17.83 0.36 -14.04
CA GLU A 171 16.59 -0.39 -13.82
C GLU A 171 16.84 -1.72 -13.09
N LEU A 172 17.97 -2.39 -13.38
CA LEU A 172 18.36 -3.64 -12.74
C LEU A 172 18.56 -3.55 -11.22
N ILE A 173 18.96 -2.39 -10.71
CA ILE A 173 19.15 -2.19 -9.26
C ILE A 173 17.79 -1.95 -8.57
N MET A 174 16.86 -1.33 -9.29
CA MET A 174 15.51 -1.01 -8.78
C MET A 174 14.53 -2.16 -8.91
N ASP A 175 14.88 -3.18 -9.69
CA ASP A 175 14.01 -4.33 -9.93
C ASP A 175 14.07 -5.33 -8.75
N VAL A 176 13.11 -6.24 -8.75
CA VAL A 176 12.99 -7.31 -7.76
C VAL A 176 14.16 -8.29 -7.91
N ASN A 177 14.88 -8.56 -6.83
CA ASN A 177 15.95 -9.53 -6.82
C ASN A 177 15.39 -10.97 -6.82
N ASN A 178 15.68 -11.72 -7.87
CA ASN A 178 15.19 -13.08 -8.07
C ASN A 178 15.55 -14.03 -6.92
N GLN A 179 16.74 -13.89 -6.33
CA GLN A 179 17.17 -14.73 -5.21
C GLN A 179 16.32 -14.43 -3.96
N ALA A 180 16.00 -13.17 -3.69
CA ALA A 180 15.11 -12.77 -2.60
C ALA A 180 13.70 -13.35 -2.76
N VAL A 181 13.18 -13.43 -3.99
CA VAL A 181 11.89 -14.08 -4.29
C VAL A 181 11.96 -15.58 -3.95
N LEU A 182 12.99 -16.28 -4.41
CA LEU A 182 13.15 -17.72 -4.14
C LEU A 182 13.26 -18.01 -2.65
N GLU A 183 13.98 -17.18 -1.90
CA GLU A 183 14.09 -17.30 -0.45
C GLU A 183 12.74 -17.11 0.26
N LEU A 184 11.86 -16.24 -0.24
CA LEU A 184 10.50 -16.12 0.29
C LEU A 184 9.65 -17.34 0.01
N PHE A 185 9.72 -17.94 -1.18
CA PHE A 185 9.03 -19.18 -1.48
C PHE A 185 9.43 -20.29 -0.51
N ASP A 186 10.71 -20.47 -0.27
CA ASP A 186 11.24 -21.49 0.64
C ASP A 186 10.85 -21.18 2.09
N LYS A 187 11.04 -19.95 2.54
CA LYS A 187 10.77 -19.52 3.91
C LYS A 187 9.31 -19.70 4.31
N HIS A 188 8.37 -19.42 3.40
CA HIS A 188 6.94 -19.46 3.68
C HIS A 188 6.25 -20.73 3.18
N ALA A 189 6.99 -21.61 2.51
CA ALA A 189 6.47 -22.85 1.91
C ALA A 189 5.21 -22.58 1.04
N VAL A 190 5.33 -21.60 0.16
CA VAL A 190 4.30 -21.19 -0.81
C VAL A 190 4.77 -21.42 -2.24
N SER A 191 3.82 -21.52 -3.16
CA SER A 191 4.09 -21.66 -4.59
C SER A 191 3.66 -20.41 -5.39
N LYS A 192 3.10 -19.42 -4.69
CA LYS A 192 2.61 -18.16 -5.29
C LYS A 192 2.88 -17.00 -4.33
N ILE A 193 3.35 -15.92 -4.92
CA ILE A 193 3.52 -14.61 -4.29
C ILE A 193 2.77 -13.59 -5.14
#